data_17a5b49445a4052dfd643b49d4b8dc56
#
_entry.id   17a5b49445a4052dfd643b49d4b8dc56
#
_cell.length_a   1.000
_cell.length_b   1.000
_cell.length_c   1.000
_cell.angle_alpha   90.00
_cell.angle_beta   90.00
_cell.angle_gamma   90.00
#
_symmetry.space_group_name_H-M   'P 1'
#
loop_
_entity.id
_entity.type
_entity.pdbx_description
1 polymer ?
#
loop_
_entity_poly.entity_id
_entity_poly.type
_entity_poly.pdbx_seq_one_letter_code
_entity_poly.pdbx_strand_id
1 'polypeptide(L)'
;MTLFAIGDLQGCAGQLDLLLERVLSVSPDAHFIFVGDLVNRGPDSLGCLRRLRAMGKRAQMVLGNHDLHLLAVAHGLRSARRADTLDSLLAAPDRDELLDWLRQQPLALMADGHLIVHAGVLPQWTAQQTLELASEVSAVLRSDHWLTFLRAMYGNEPLRWRDDLQGNDRLRCIVNALTRLRYCTADGEMEFKSKEGPGHTPRDYLPWFEVPNRQSQDVSIVFGHWSTLGLVLQPNVIGLDTGCVWGGKLSALRLHDRLLVQVDCPQHQQPG
;
A
#
# COMPACT_ATOMS: atom_id res chain seq x y z
N MET A 1 24.14 0.81 1.20
CA MET A 1 22.93 0.90 2.05
C MET A 1 22.07 -0.31 1.73
N THR A 2 21.79 -1.16 2.69
CA THR A 2 21.00 -2.38 2.49
C THR A 2 19.51 -2.05 2.64
N LEU A 3 18.71 -2.28 1.59
CA LEU A 3 17.31 -1.88 1.55
C LEU A 3 16.39 -3.10 1.58
N PHE A 4 15.43 -3.11 2.52
CA PHE A 4 14.39 -4.12 2.63
C PHE A 4 13.02 -3.50 2.36
N ALA A 5 12.22 -4.14 1.51
CA ALA A 5 10.80 -3.84 1.36
C ALA A 5 9.99 -4.71 2.34
N ILE A 6 9.02 -4.12 3.03
CA ILE A 6 8.17 -4.79 4.03
C ILE A 6 6.71 -4.70 3.59
N GLY A 7 6.00 -5.84 3.66
CA GLY A 7 4.59 -5.96 3.34
C GLY A 7 3.66 -5.25 4.35
N ASP A 8 2.36 -5.41 4.13
CA ASP A 8 1.30 -4.76 4.90
C ASP A 8 1.37 -5.10 6.39
N LEU A 9 1.42 -4.07 7.23
CA LEU A 9 1.44 -4.23 8.69
C LEU A 9 0.04 -4.38 9.30
N GLN A 10 -0.88 -3.59 8.80
CA GLN A 10 -2.26 -3.54 9.27
C GLN A 10 -2.38 -3.58 10.81
N GLY A 11 -1.59 -2.74 11.52
CA GLY A 11 -1.63 -2.65 12.98
C GLY A 11 -0.93 -3.80 13.74
N CYS A 12 -0.14 -4.63 13.07
CA CYS A 12 0.60 -5.73 13.70
C CYS A 12 1.99 -5.28 14.22
N ALA A 13 2.01 -4.32 15.14
CA ALA A 13 3.24 -3.70 15.65
C ALA A 13 4.19 -4.70 16.34
N GLY A 14 3.68 -5.67 17.07
CA GLY A 14 4.50 -6.71 17.70
C GLY A 14 5.24 -7.58 16.69
N GLN A 15 4.60 -7.92 15.55
CA GLN A 15 5.22 -8.67 14.47
C GLN A 15 6.25 -7.83 13.72
N LEU A 16 6.01 -6.52 13.62
CA LEU A 16 7.02 -5.60 13.09
C LEU A 16 8.28 -5.63 13.95
N ASP A 17 8.18 -5.55 15.29
CA ASP A 17 9.33 -5.61 16.18
C ASP A 17 10.14 -6.90 15.97
N LEU A 18 9.48 -8.05 15.91
CA LEU A 18 10.11 -9.34 15.65
C LEU A 18 10.78 -9.41 14.28
N LEU A 19 10.14 -8.86 13.25
CA LEU A 19 10.70 -8.84 11.91
C LEU A 19 11.94 -7.94 11.84
N LEU A 20 11.87 -6.75 12.44
CA LEU A 20 13.02 -5.82 12.50
C LEU A 20 14.20 -6.43 13.24
N GLU A 21 13.98 -7.11 14.36
CA GLU A 21 15.03 -7.84 15.09
C GLU A 21 15.74 -8.86 14.20
N ARG A 22 14.97 -9.70 13.47
CA ARG A 22 15.51 -10.68 12.53
C ARG A 22 16.29 -10.04 11.39
N VAL A 23 15.75 -8.98 10.78
CA VAL A 23 16.44 -8.29 9.70
C VAL A 23 17.72 -7.65 10.17
N LEU A 24 17.71 -6.98 11.33
CA LEU A 24 18.88 -6.31 11.88
C LEU A 24 19.96 -7.29 12.34
N SER A 25 19.61 -8.52 12.69
CA SER A 25 20.59 -9.57 13.01
C SER A 25 21.43 -10.00 11.81
N VAL A 26 20.88 -9.90 10.58
CA VAL A 26 21.56 -10.25 9.32
C VAL A 26 22.05 -9.01 8.54
N SER A 27 21.51 -7.84 8.82
CA SER A 27 21.84 -6.57 8.15
C SER A 27 21.69 -5.41 9.15
N PRO A 28 22.68 -5.13 10.00
CA PRO A 28 22.59 -4.10 11.05
C PRO A 28 22.39 -2.67 10.51
N ASP A 29 22.80 -2.41 9.27
CA ASP A 29 22.68 -1.14 8.54
C ASP A 29 21.41 -1.07 7.67
N ALA A 30 20.44 -1.99 7.85
CA ALA A 30 19.24 -2.06 7.04
C ALA A 30 18.42 -0.76 7.08
N HIS A 31 17.93 -0.36 5.93
CA HIS A 31 16.89 0.64 5.72
C HIS A 31 15.64 -0.06 5.20
N PHE A 32 14.49 0.54 5.40
CA PHE A 32 13.21 -0.10 5.18
C PHE A 32 12.30 0.72 4.28
N ILE A 33 11.54 0.04 3.42
CA ILE A 33 10.44 0.63 2.66
C ILE A 33 9.19 -0.19 2.93
N PHE A 34 8.14 0.45 3.40
CA PHE A 34 6.86 -0.19 3.67
C PHE A 34 5.92 0.03 2.47
N VAL A 35 5.28 -1.03 2.02
CA VAL A 35 4.40 -0.98 0.84
C VAL A 35 3.01 -0.43 1.12
N GLY A 36 2.80 0.18 2.28
CA GLY A 36 1.53 0.78 2.71
C GLY A 36 0.74 -0.09 3.67
N ASP A 37 -0.50 0.36 3.98
CA ASP A 37 -1.41 -0.27 4.94
C ASP A 37 -0.73 -0.55 6.29
N LEU A 38 -0.22 0.51 6.90
CA LEU A 38 0.41 0.44 8.23
C LEU A 38 -0.62 0.18 9.32
N VAL A 39 -1.83 0.65 9.13
CA VAL A 39 -2.87 0.74 10.16
C VAL A 39 -4.09 -0.10 9.85
N ASN A 40 -4.97 -0.18 10.85
CA ASN A 40 -6.27 -0.82 10.79
C ASN A 40 -6.19 -2.36 10.90
N ARG A 41 -7.31 -3.01 11.17
CA ARG A 41 -7.49 -4.47 11.27
C ARG A 41 -6.77 -5.14 12.45
N GLY A 42 -5.52 -4.90 12.66
CA GLY A 42 -4.72 -5.46 13.73
C GLY A 42 -4.81 -4.66 15.04
N PRO A 43 -4.12 -5.13 16.09
CA PRO A 43 -4.35 -4.66 17.47
C PRO A 43 -3.70 -3.32 17.80
N ASP A 44 -2.66 -2.89 17.06
CA ASP A 44 -1.85 -1.73 17.46
C ASP A 44 -1.46 -0.83 16.27
N SER A 45 -2.45 -0.19 15.68
CA SER A 45 -2.25 0.81 14.62
C SER A 45 -1.40 2.00 15.09
N LEU A 46 -1.60 2.43 16.34
CA LEU A 46 -0.85 3.53 16.94
C LEU A 46 0.64 3.19 17.05
N GLY A 47 0.94 2.00 17.55
CA GLY A 47 2.31 1.50 17.68
C GLY A 47 3.02 1.40 16.33
N CYS A 48 2.34 0.96 15.26
CA CYS A 48 2.91 0.95 13.91
C CYS A 48 3.34 2.33 13.46
N LEU A 49 2.46 3.34 13.53
CA LEU A 49 2.80 4.70 13.09
C LEU A 49 3.94 5.31 13.91
N ARG A 50 3.90 5.14 15.23
CA ARG A 50 4.96 5.67 16.12
C ARG A 50 6.32 5.05 15.80
N ARG A 51 6.38 3.73 15.55
CA ARG A 51 7.63 3.03 15.19
C ARG A 51 8.19 3.55 13.88
N LEU A 52 7.37 3.63 12.82
CA LEU A 52 7.86 4.12 11.54
C LEU A 52 8.34 5.56 11.64
N ARG A 53 7.56 6.45 12.27
CA ARG A 53 7.96 7.84 12.48
C ARG A 53 9.28 7.96 13.25
N ALA A 54 9.46 7.15 14.30
CA ALA A 54 10.68 7.14 15.10
C ALA A 54 11.91 6.64 14.34
N MET A 55 11.75 5.79 13.32
CA MET A 55 12.85 5.33 12.46
C MET A 55 13.44 6.45 11.58
N GLY A 56 12.70 7.55 11.39
CA GLY A 56 13.15 8.72 10.63
C GLY A 56 13.65 8.35 9.23
N LYS A 57 14.86 8.74 8.88
CA LYS A 57 15.45 8.49 7.55
C LYS A 57 15.72 7.02 7.23
N ARG A 58 15.62 6.12 8.22
CA ARG A 58 15.80 4.67 8.00
C ARG A 58 14.54 3.99 7.45
N ALA A 59 13.40 4.66 7.50
CA ALA A 59 12.13 4.15 7.00
C ALA A 59 11.50 5.10 5.99
N GLN A 60 11.02 4.53 4.88
CA GLN A 60 10.17 5.16 3.89
C GLN A 60 8.90 4.33 3.74
N MET A 61 7.84 4.89 3.22
CA MET A 61 6.60 4.18 2.93
C MET A 61 5.85 4.78 1.76
N VAL A 62 4.95 4.00 1.18
CA VAL A 62 3.89 4.51 0.33
C VAL A 62 2.56 4.42 1.07
N LEU A 63 1.58 5.25 0.71
CA LEU A 63 0.24 5.20 1.31
C LEU A 63 -0.57 4.03 0.74
N GLY A 64 -1.16 3.24 1.63
CA GLY A 64 -2.16 2.25 1.30
C GLY A 64 -3.60 2.76 1.47
N ASN A 65 -4.58 1.94 1.08
CA ASN A 65 -5.98 2.32 1.20
C ASN A 65 -6.46 2.42 2.66
N HIS A 66 -5.89 1.64 3.58
CA HIS A 66 -6.20 1.75 5.02
C HIS A 66 -5.61 3.02 5.63
N ASP A 67 -4.45 3.46 5.17
CA ASP A 67 -3.82 4.72 5.62
C ASP A 67 -4.67 5.93 5.18
N LEU A 68 -5.11 5.95 3.92
CA LEU A 68 -6.04 6.98 3.42
C LEU A 68 -7.40 6.93 4.13
N HIS A 69 -7.89 5.72 4.45
CA HIS A 69 -9.12 5.55 5.22
C HIS A 69 -9.01 6.12 6.64
N LEU A 70 -7.89 5.88 7.32
CA LEU A 70 -7.61 6.49 8.62
C LEU A 70 -7.72 8.02 8.56
N LEU A 71 -7.07 8.66 7.57
CA LEU A 71 -7.15 10.11 7.40
C LEU A 71 -8.60 10.60 7.23
N ALA A 72 -9.42 9.87 6.48
CA ALA A 72 -10.82 10.22 6.27
C ALA A 72 -11.68 10.04 7.54
N VAL A 73 -11.47 8.95 8.30
CA VAL A 73 -12.19 8.67 9.55
C VAL A 73 -11.81 9.69 10.62
N ALA A 74 -10.52 9.98 10.78
CA ALA A 74 -10.01 10.91 11.78
C ALA A 74 -10.56 12.33 11.64
N HIS A 75 -10.98 12.73 10.43
CA HIS A 75 -11.56 14.06 10.14
C HIS A 75 -13.07 14.01 9.91
N GLY A 76 -13.76 12.92 10.33
CA GLY A 76 -15.22 12.80 10.23
C GLY A 76 -15.77 12.74 8.81
N LEU A 77 -14.94 12.49 7.80
CA LEU A 77 -15.37 12.38 6.40
C LEU A 77 -15.96 11.00 6.10
N ARG A 78 -15.67 10.02 6.95
CA ARG A 78 -16.23 8.66 6.94
C ARG A 78 -16.46 8.19 8.37
N SER A 79 -17.50 7.39 8.55
CA SER A 79 -17.69 6.67 9.81
C SER A 79 -16.75 5.47 9.87
N ALA A 80 -16.19 5.20 11.05
CA ALA A 80 -15.47 3.95 11.29
C ALA A 80 -16.40 2.75 11.05
N ARG A 81 -15.89 1.71 10.43
CA ARG A 81 -16.60 0.45 10.22
C ARG A 81 -16.44 -0.46 11.45
N ARG A 82 -17.35 -1.41 11.64
CA ARG A 82 -17.29 -2.36 12.77
C ARG A 82 -15.94 -3.11 12.86
N ALA A 83 -15.30 -3.36 11.73
CA ALA A 83 -14.04 -4.08 11.66
C ALA A 83 -12.81 -3.15 11.74
N ASP A 84 -12.98 -1.83 11.85
CA ASP A 84 -11.86 -0.91 12.02
C ASP A 84 -11.35 -0.95 13.46
N THR A 85 -10.03 -0.86 13.64
CA THR A 85 -9.32 -0.91 14.92
C THR A 85 -8.48 0.35 15.11
N LEU A 86 -9.14 1.51 14.98
CA LEU A 86 -8.48 2.83 14.95
C LEU A 86 -8.65 3.62 16.26
N ASP A 87 -9.45 3.14 17.22
CA ASP A 87 -9.86 3.90 18.41
C ASP A 87 -8.68 4.42 19.22
N SER A 88 -7.68 3.57 19.50
CA SER A 88 -6.49 3.95 20.27
C SER A 88 -5.68 5.05 19.58
N LEU A 89 -5.59 5.01 18.25
CA LEU A 89 -4.91 6.03 17.46
C LEU A 89 -5.70 7.34 17.45
N LEU A 90 -7.02 7.26 17.28
CA LEU A 90 -7.90 8.43 17.26
C LEU A 90 -7.97 9.15 18.60
N ALA A 91 -7.75 8.44 19.72
CA ALA A 91 -7.70 8.97 21.07
C ALA A 91 -6.28 9.40 21.53
N ALA A 92 -5.24 9.15 20.72
CA ALA A 92 -3.86 9.41 21.10
C ALA A 92 -3.56 10.92 21.21
N PRO A 93 -2.76 11.35 22.22
CA PRO A 93 -2.42 12.76 22.40
C PRO A 93 -1.58 13.34 21.26
N ASP A 94 -0.82 12.52 20.55
CA ASP A 94 0.02 12.84 19.38
C ASP A 94 -0.68 12.54 18.04
N ARG A 95 -2.01 12.28 18.07
CA ARG A 95 -2.82 11.94 16.89
C ARG A 95 -2.58 12.89 15.72
N ASP A 96 -2.72 14.17 15.95
CA ASP A 96 -2.69 15.18 14.87
C ASP A 96 -1.31 15.25 14.21
N GLU A 97 -0.23 15.09 14.99
CA GLU A 97 1.13 15.01 14.46
C GLU A 97 1.36 13.73 13.63
N LEU A 98 0.80 12.59 14.06
CA LEU A 98 0.89 11.32 13.34
C LEU A 98 0.11 11.38 12.03
N LEU A 99 -1.10 11.96 12.04
CA LEU A 99 -1.92 12.11 10.84
C LEU A 99 -1.28 13.10 9.85
N ASP A 100 -0.71 14.21 10.34
CA ASP A 100 0.00 15.16 9.48
C ASP A 100 1.25 14.51 8.83
N TRP A 101 2.02 13.76 9.60
CA TRP A 101 3.15 12.98 9.08
C TRP A 101 2.69 11.95 8.03
N LEU A 102 1.59 11.22 8.29
CA LEU A 102 1.08 10.20 7.38
C LEU A 102 0.63 10.78 6.04
N ARG A 103 -0.12 11.90 6.04
CA ARG A 103 -0.59 12.53 4.79
C ARG A 103 0.52 13.11 3.93
N GLN A 104 1.74 13.29 4.47
CA GLN A 104 2.91 13.74 3.71
C GLN A 104 3.58 12.59 2.93
N GLN A 105 3.22 11.34 3.20
CA GLN A 105 3.84 10.19 2.53
C GLN A 105 3.38 10.07 1.07
N PRO A 106 4.22 9.56 0.16
CA PRO A 106 3.88 9.41 -1.25
C PRO A 106 2.94 8.21 -1.50
N LEU A 107 2.31 8.15 -2.68
CA LEU A 107 1.57 6.97 -3.15
C LEU A 107 2.45 6.02 -3.98
N ALA A 108 3.56 6.51 -4.50
CA ALA A 108 4.57 5.70 -5.20
C ALA A 108 5.95 6.32 -5.01
N LEU A 109 6.99 5.50 -5.05
CA LEU A 109 8.38 5.95 -5.03
C LEU A 109 9.29 4.98 -5.79
N MET A 110 10.47 5.49 -6.24
CA MET A 110 11.55 4.65 -6.76
C MET A 110 12.60 4.43 -5.69
N ALA A 111 13.06 3.19 -5.51
CA ALA A 111 14.16 2.87 -4.63
C ALA A 111 14.93 1.65 -5.15
N ASP A 112 16.26 1.76 -5.21
CA ASP A 112 17.15 0.68 -5.65
C ASP A 112 16.71 0.00 -6.97
N GLY A 113 16.26 0.81 -7.94
CA GLY A 113 15.78 0.33 -9.24
C GLY A 113 14.39 -0.32 -9.23
N HIS A 114 13.67 -0.26 -8.10
CA HIS A 114 12.32 -0.80 -7.96
C HIS A 114 11.29 0.32 -7.83
N LEU A 115 10.16 0.17 -8.54
CA LEU A 115 8.98 1.00 -8.32
C LEU A 115 8.17 0.39 -7.16
N ILE A 116 7.94 1.18 -6.13
CA ILE A 116 7.15 0.78 -4.96
C ILE A 116 5.78 1.44 -5.04
N VAL A 117 4.73 0.62 -5.01
CA VAL A 117 3.32 1.05 -4.95
C VAL A 117 2.59 0.21 -3.90
N HIS A 118 1.42 0.65 -3.46
CA HIS A 118 0.68 -0.19 -2.51
C HIS A 118 -0.05 -1.35 -3.19
N ALA A 119 -0.79 -1.11 -4.29
CA ALA A 119 -1.61 -2.16 -4.92
C ALA A 119 -1.16 -2.52 -6.33
N GLY A 120 -1.27 -1.62 -7.30
CA GLY A 120 -0.93 -1.98 -8.67
C GLY A 120 -0.66 -0.78 -9.57
N VAL A 121 -0.30 -1.08 -10.81
CA VAL A 121 -0.03 -0.10 -11.87
C VAL A 121 -0.87 -0.47 -13.09
N LEU A 122 -1.59 0.49 -13.65
CA LEU A 122 -2.38 0.24 -14.86
C LEU A 122 -1.47 -0.11 -16.06
N PRO A 123 -1.90 -1.01 -16.95
CA PRO A 123 -1.04 -1.52 -18.03
C PRO A 123 -0.54 -0.43 -18.98
N GLN A 124 -1.27 0.66 -19.15
CA GLN A 124 -0.88 1.79 -20.00
C GLN A 124 0.11 2.77 -19.36
N TRP A 125 0.43 2.63 -18.06
CA TRP A 125 1.34 3.53 -17.37
C TRP A 125 2.78 3.00 -17.37
N THR A 126 3.72 3.85 -17.74
CA THR A 126 5.14 3.60 -17.49
C THR A 126 5.46 3.83 -16.00
N ALA A 127 6.62 3.37 -15.56
CA ALA A 127 7.08 3.66 -14.18
C ALA A 127 7.21 5.17 -13.93
N GLN A 128 7.74 5.92 -14.89
CA GLN A 128 7.87 7.38 -14.79
C GLN A 128 6.49 8.06 -14.69
N GLN A 129 5.56 7.70 -15.58
CA GLN A 129 4.19 8.23 -15.53
C GLN A 129 3.49 7.88 -14.21
N THR A 130 3.71 6.68 -13.68
CA THR A 130 3.16 6.27 -12.37
C THR A 130 3.62 7.20 -11.24
N LEU A 131 4.91 7.57 -11.21
CA LEU A 131 5.45 8.50 -10.22
C LEU A 131 4.88 9.93 -10.40
N GLU A 132 4.75 10.40 -11.62
CA GLU A 132 4.15 11.71 -11.92
C GLU A 132 2.70 11.77 -11.45
N LEU A 133 1.89 10.76 -11.79
CA LEU A 133 0.50 10.65 -11.35
C LEU A 133 0.38 10.53 -9.83
N ALA A 134 1.21 9.73 -9.19
CA ALA A 134 1.28 9.64 -7.74
C ALA A 134 1.62 10.99 -7.09
N SER A 135 2.47 11.79 -7.73
CA SER A 135 2.85 13.12 -7.23
C SER A 135 1.69 14.12 -7.30
N GLU A 136 0.78 14.02 -8.29
CA GLU A 136 -0.43 14.83 -8.35
C GLU A 136 -1.31 14.64 -7.10
N VAL A 137 -1.55 13.39 -6.71
CA VAL A 137 -2.32 13.07 -5.49
C VAL A 137 -1.59 13.52 -4.24
N SER A 138 -0.27 13.29 -4.16
CA SER A 138 0.55 13.72 -3.03
C SER A 138 0.56 15.24 -2.88
N ALA A 139 0.57 16.00 -3.97
CA ALA A 139 0.48 17.46 -3.95
C ALA A 139 -0.86 17.93 -3.35
N VAL A 140 -1.97 17.29 -3.73
CA VAL A 140 -3.28 17.61 -3.17
C VAL A 140 -3.37 17.24 -1.68
N LEU A 141 -2.86 16.06 -1.28
CA LEU A 141 -2.81 15.65 0.13
C LEU A 141 -2.00 16.62 1.00
N ARG A 142 -0.98 17.29 0.44
CA ARG A 142 -0.14 18.28 1.14
C ARG A 142 -0.72 19.71 1.10
N SER A 143 -1.70 19.98 0.24
CA SER A 143 -2.33 21.30 0.10
C SER A 143 -3.45 21.52 1.10
N ASP A 144 -3.99 22.73 1.15
CA ASP A 144 -5.18 23.09 1.97
C ASP A 144 -6.47 22.42 1.47
N HIS A 145 -6.46 21.83 0.27
CA HIS A 145 -7.61 21.17 -0.35
C HIS A 145 -7.73 19.66 -0.02
N TRP A 146 -6.83 19.11 0.78
CA TRP A 146 -6.74 17.68 1.05
C TRP A 146 -8.01 17.06 1.65
N LEU A 147 -8.72 17.78 2.55
CA LEU A 147 -9.98 17.28 3.12
C LEU A 147 -11.09 17.21 2.06
N THR A 148 -11.14 18.20 1.14
CA THR A 148 -12.08 18.18 0.01
C THR A 148 -11.80 16.98 -0.90
N PHE A 149 -10.54 16.71 -1.18
CA PHE A 149 -10.13 15.54 -1.95
C PHE A 149 -10.47 14.22 -1.23
N LEU A 150 -10.14 14.05 0.07
CA LEU A 150 -10.48 12.84 0.82
C LEU A 150 -11.98 12.55 0.85
N ARG A 151 -12.82 13.59 0.87
CA ARG A 151 -14.28 13.43 0.75
C ARG A 151 -14.69 12.88 -0.60
N ALA A 152 -14.01 13.31 -1.68
CA ALA A 152 -14.31 12.96 -3.07
C ALA A 152 -13.59 11.68 -3.57
N MET A 153 -12.56 11.20 -2.87
CA MET A 153 -11.73 10.08 -3.35
C MET A 153 -12.44 8.73 -3.39
N TYR A 154 -13.54 8.57 -2.63
CA TYR A 154 -14.28 7.31 -2.58
C TYR A 154 -15.15 7.09 -3.82
N GLY A 155 -15.26 5.84 -4.21
CA GLY A 155 -16.02 5.40 -5.38
C GLY A 155 -15.15 4.57 -6.30
N ASN A 156 -15.78 3.84 -7.22
CA ASN A 156 -15.07 2.99 -8.17
C ASN A 156 -14.87 3.69 -9.51
N GLU A 157 -15.75 4.66 -9.84
CA GLU A 157 -15.66 5.39 -11.11
C GLU A 157 -14.72 6.58 -11.05
N PRO A 158 -13.96 6.84 -12.15
CA PRO A 158 -13.96 6.09 -13.40
C PRO A 158 -13.16 4.77 -13.27
N LEU A 159 -13.66 3.69 -13.92
CA LEU A 159 -12.97 2.38 -13.95
C LEU A 159 -11.79 2.36 -14.91
N ARG A 160 -11.74 3.27 -15.87
CA ARG A 160 -10.69 3.35 -16.90
C ARG A 160 -9.94 4.65 -16.81
N TRP A 161 -8.63 4.57 -16.96
CA TRP A 161 -7.79 5.74 -17.18
C TRP A 161 -8.00 6.32 -18.58
N ARG A 162 -8.07 7.63 -18.66
CA ARG A 162 -7.96 8.42 -19.88
C ARG A 162 -7.14 9.67 -19.58
N ASP A 163 -6.32 10.10 -20.52
CA ASP A 163 -5.42 11.24 -20.32
C ASP A 163 -6.18 12.57 -20.15
N ASP A 164 -7.42 12.64 -20.65
CA ASP A 164 -8.32 13.79 -20.54
C ASP A 164 -9.08 13.86 -19.19
N LEU A 165 -8.93 12.88 -18.30
CA LEU A 165 -9.51 12.93 -16.95
C LEU A 165 -8.98 14.14 -16.19
N GLN A 166 -9.87 14.83 -15.48
CA GLN A 166 -9.55 16.02 -14.70
C GLN A 166 -10.18 16.00 -13.31
N GLY A 167 -9.68 16.86 -12.43
CA GLY A 167 -10.22 17.07 -11.09
C GLY A 167 -10.30 15.79 -10.26
N ASN A 168 -11.41 15.63 -9.53
CA ASN A 168 -11.57 14.50 -8.60
C ASN A 168 -11.62 13.14 -9.31
N ASP A 169 -12.13 13.07 -10.53
CA ASP A 169 -12.19 11.80 -11.27
C ASP A 169 -10.79 11.32 -11.67
N ARG A 170 -9.92 12.24 -12.10
CA ARG A 170 -8.50 11.94 -12.34
C ARG A 170 -7.80 11.43 -11.10
N LEU A 171 -7.89 12.18 -10.00
CA LEU A 171 -7.24 11.83 -8.74
C LEU A 171 -7.78 10.51 -8.16
N ARG A 172 -9.09 10.26 -8.25
CA ARG A 172 -9.73 9.02 -7.80
C ARG A 172 -9.26 7.82 -8.62
N CYS A 173 -9.15 7.96 -9.94
CA CYS A 173 -8.62 6.90 -10.80
C CYS A 173 -7.18 6.53 -10.40
N ILE A 174 -6.34 7.53 -10.16
CA ILE A 174 -4.95 7.31 -9.69
C ILE A 174 -4.93 6.59 -8.34
N VAL A 175 -5.70 7.08 -7.36
CA VAL A 175 -5.77 6.44 -6.03
C VAL A 175 -6.27 5.00 -6.14
N ASN A 176 -7.33 4.77 -6.91
CA ASN A 176 -7.88 3.43 -7.09
C ASN A 176 -6.88 2.46 -7.71
N ALA A 177 -6.12 2.89 -8.70
CA ALA A 177 -5.07 2.07 -9.30
C ALA A 177 -3.95 1.77 -8.30
N LEU A 178 -3.38 2.80 -7.68
CA LEU A 178 -2.21 2.66 -6.82
C LEU A 178 -2.50 2.00 -5.46
N THR A 179 -3.77 2.05 -4.99
CA THR A 179 -4.11 1.57 -3.64
C THR A 179 -5.16 0.46 -3.59
N ARG A 180 -5.79 0.08 -4.70
CA ARG A 180 -6.90 -0.90 -4.68
C ARG A 180 -6.88 -1.92 -5.82
N LEU A 181 -6.08 -1.69 -6.87
CA LEU A 181 -6.06 -2.51 -8.07
C LEU A 181 -5.58 -3.94 -7.77
N ARG A 182 -6.36 -4.93 -8.19
CA ARG A 182 -5.96 -6.34 -8.24
C ARG A 182 -6.06 -6.86 -9.67
N TYR A 183 -7.21 -6.64 -10.29
CA TYR A 183 -7.54 -7.12 -11.61
C TYR A 183 -7.90 -5.97 -12.54
N CYS A 184 -7.49 -6.10 -13.80
CA CYS A 184 -7.96 -5.22 -14.86
C CYS A 184 -8.02 -5.97 -16.20
N THR A 185 -8.72 -5.37 -17.16
CA THR A 185 -8.70 -5.81 -18.55
C THR A 185 -7.39 -5.40 -19.23
N ALA A 186 -7.14 -5.91 -20.43
CA ALA A 186 -5.95 -5.55 -21.23
C ALA A 186 -5.87 -4.05 -21.55
N ASP A 187 -7.00 -3.36 -21.64
CA ASP A 187 -7.11 -1.91 -21.86
C ASP A 187 -7.24 -1.10 -20.55
N GLY A 188 -7.03 -1.75 -19.39
CA GLY A 188 -6.91 -1.09 -18.09
C GLY A 188 -8.24 -0.75 -17.41
N GLU A 189 -9.34 -1.43 -17.72
CA GLU A 189 -10.56 -1.33 -16.90
C GLU A 189 -10.36 -2.06 -15.58
N MET A 190 -10.45 -1.34 -14.46
CA MET A 190 -10.24 -1.86 -13.12
C MET A 190 -11.45 -2.64 -12.61
N GLU A 191 -11.21 -3.74 -11.91
CA GLU A 191 -12.22 -4.55 -11.21
C GLU A 191 -11.97 -4.49 -9.69
N PHE A 192 -13.04 -4.23 -8.91
CA PHE A 192 -12.92 -4.03 -7.44
C PHE A 192 -13.77 -4.98 -6.59
N LYS A 193 -14.53 -5.87 -7.20
CA LYS A 193 -15.41 -6.81 -6.47
C LYS A 193 -14.67 -8.08 -6.07
N SER A 194 -13.78 -8.56 -6.95
CA SER A 194 -13.00 -9.77 -6.73
C SER A 194 -11.84 -9.51 -5.76
N LYS A 195 -11.85 -10.21 -4.64
CA LYS A 195 -10.81 -10.11 -3.61
C LYS A 195 -9.98 -11.39 -3.49
N GLU A 196 -10.44 -12.46 -4.10
CA GLU A 196 -9.81 -13.77 -4.07
C GLU A 196 -8.58 -13.82 -4.98
N GLY A 197 -7.82 -14.91 -4.88
CA GLY A 197 -6.67 -15.15 -5.76
C GLY A 197 -7.07 -15.43 -7.22
N PRO A 198 -6.10 -15.56 -8.14
CA PRO A 198 -6.34 -15.82 -9.55
C PRO A 198 -7.26 -17.02 -9.80
N GLY A 199 -8.13 -16.91 -10.81
CA GLY A 199 -9.09 -17.96 -11.17
C GLY A 199 -10.53 -17.69 -10.74
N HIS A 200 -10.81 -16.65 -9.99
CA HIS A 200 -12.15 -16.29 -9.49
C HIS A 200 -12.72 -15.01 -10.12
N THR A 201 -12.15 -14.53 -11.22
CA THR A 201 -12.54 -13.30 -11.92
C THR A 201 -13.34 -13.56 -13.18
N PRO A 202 -14.12 -12.58 -13.68
CA PRO A 202 -14.69 -12.62 -15.03
C PRO A 202 -13.60 -12.83 -16.09
N ARG A 203 -13.95 -13.49 -17.20
CA ARG A 203 -13.02 -14.00 -18.24
C ARG A 203 -12.01 -12.99 -18.79
N ASP A 204 -12.36 -11.69 -18.83
CA ASP A 204 -11.53 -10.68 -19.50
C ASP A 204 -10.62 -9.92 -18.52
N TYR A 205 -10.65 -10.27 -17.22
CA TYR A 205 -9.87 -9.63 -16.18
C TYR A 205 -8.69 -10.52 -15.75
N LEU A 206 -7.51 -9.95 -15.78
CA LEU A 206 -6.25 -10.57 -15.36
C LEU A 206 -5.71 -9.87 -14.11
N PRO A 207 -4.91 -10.54 -13.28
CA PRO A 207 -4.02 -9.85 -12.36
C PRO A 207 -3.28 -8.74 -13.10
N TRP A 208 -3.26 -7.54 -12.55
CA TRP A 208 -2.72 -6.37 -13.26
C TRP A 208 -1.30 -6.59 -13.81
N PHE A 209 -0.50 -7.38 -13.11
CA PHE A 209 0.87 -7.69 -13.47
C PHE A 209 1.00 -8.81 -14.53
N GLU A 210 -0.06 -9.55 -14.80
CA GLU A 210 -0.14 -10.56 -15.87
C GLU A 210 -0.68 -10.00 -17.19
N VAL A 211 -1.15 -8.76 -17.21
CA VAL A 211 -1.60 -8.10 -18.43
C VAL A 211 -0.42 -8.01 -19.41
N PRO A 212 -0.56 -8.55 -20.63
CA PRO A 212 0.53 -8.54 -21.62
C PRO A 212 0.85 -7.12 -22.07
N ASN A 213 2.11 -6.87 -22.41
CA ASN A 213 2.60 -5.60 -22.95
C ASN A 213 2.36 -4.38 -22.05
N ARG A 214 2.24 -4.56 -20.73
CA ARG A 214 2.15 -3.43 -19.81
C ARG A 214 3.39 -2.54 -19.93
N GLN A 215 3.19 -1.23 -19.94
CA GLN A 215 4.25 -0.23 -20.20
C GLN A 215 5.31 -0.15 -19.08
N SER A 216 5.06 -0.75 -17.92
CA SER A 216 5.97 -0.81 -16.76
C SER A 216 6.71 -2.15 -16.61
N GLN A 217 6.77 -2.97 -17.67
CA GLN A 217 7.42 -4.29 -17.61
C GLN A 217 8.96 -4.25 -17.54
N ASP A 218 9.56 -3.11 -17.85
CA ASP A 218 11.00 -2.85 -17.84
C ASP A 218 11.55 -2.56 -16.44
N VAL A 219 10.68 -2.37 -15.44
CA VAL A 219 11.05 -2.11 -14.05
C VAL A 219 10.46 -3.15 -13.11
N SER A 220 11.20 -3.50 -12.05
CA SER A 220 10.66 -4.36 -10.99
C SER A 220 9.71 -3.56 -10.10
N ILE A 221 8.49 -4.08 -9.89
CA ILE A 221 7.46 -3.43 -9.06
C ILE A 221 7.27 -4.23 -7.78
N VAL A 222 7.35 -3.53 -6.63
CA VAL A 222 7.07 -4.09 -5.30
C VAL A 222 5.74 -3.56 -4.81
N PHE A 223 4.87 -4.47 -4.36
CA PHE A 223 3.52 -4.11 -3.90
C PHE A 223 3.03 -4.95 -2.73
N GLY A 224 1.93 -4.52 -2.10
CA GLY A 224 1.20 -5.16 -1.00
C GLY A 224 -0.27 -5.44 -1.35
N HIS A 225 -1.19 -5.05 -0.47
CA HIS A 225 -2.63 -4.97 -0.68
C HIS A 225 -3.36 -6.32 -0.89
N TRP A 226 -2.75 -7.28 -1.53
CA TRP A 226 -3.45 -8.48 -2.02
C TRP A 226 -3.08 -9.73 -1.20
N SER A 227 -3.56 -9.78 0.04
CA SER A 227 -3.22 -10.83 1.00
C SER A 227 -3.57 -12.26 0.52
N THR A 228 -4.67 -12.42 -0.23
CA THR A 228 -5.07 -13.73 -0.77
C THR A 228 -4.19 -14.23 -1.91
N LEU A 229 -3.34 -13.38 -2.48
CA LEU A 229 -2.33 -13.76 -3.47
C LEU A 229 -1.11 -14.41 -2.80
N GLY A 230 -0.80 -14.00 -1.56
CA GLY A 230 0.40 -14.42 -0.84
C GLY A 230 1.69 -13.82 -1.39
N LEU A 231 2.81 -14.49 -1.12
CA LEU A 231 4.12 -14.06 -1.58
C LEU A 231 4.28 -14.27 -3.09
N VAL A 232 4.61 -13.21 -3.81
CA VAL A 232 4.95 -13.27 -5.24
C VAL A 232 6.40 -12.84 -5.43
N LEU A 233 7.22 -13.69 -6.06
CA LEU A 233 8.62 -13.42 -6.39
C LEU A 233 8.87 -13.74 -7.87
N GLN A 234 8.36 -12.91 -8.76
CA GLN A 234 8.61 -12.99 -10.20
C GLN A 234 9.79 -12.05 -10.58
N PRO A 235 10.39 -12.19 -11.77
CA PRO A 235 11.54 -11.37 -12.19
C PRO A 235 11.33 -9.85 -12.01
N ASN A 236 10.16 -9.35 -12.38
CA ASN A 236 9.82 -7.93 -12.35
C ASN A 236 8.56 -7.59 -11.53
N VAL A 237 8.07 -8.53 -10.68
CA VAL A 237 6.90 -8.34 -9.82
C VAL A 237 7.15 -9.00 -8.47
N ILE A 238 6.99 -8.23 -7.40
CA ILE A 238 7.23 -8.66 -6.02
C ILE A 238 6.01 -8.27 -5.18
N GLY A 239 5.22 -9.27 -4.76
CA GLY A 239 4.07 -9.09 -3.88
C GLY A 239 4.43 -9.52 -2.45
N LEU A 240 4.28 -8.61 -1.47
CA LEU A 240 4.74 -8.83 -0.09
C LEU A 240 3.61 -8.88 0.95
N ASP A 241 2.35 -8.66 0.57
CA ASP A 241 1.23 -8.87 1.50
C ASP A 241 1.00 -10.36 1.71
N THR A 242 1.59 -10.89 2.74
CA THR A 242 1.51 -12.31 3.11
C THR A 242 0.52 -12.56 4.25
N GLY A 243 -0.41 -11.61 4.45
CA GLY A 243 -1.58 -11.80 5.30
C GLY A 243 -1.30 -11.78 6.80
N CYS A 244 -0.42 -10.92 7.30
CA CYS A 244 -0.04 -10.88 8.71
C CYS A 244 -1.28 -10.82 9.62
N VAL A 245 -2.17 -9.87 9.42
CA VAL A 245 -3.36 -9.70 10.26
C VAL A 245 -4.35 -10.87 10.19
N TRP A 246 -4.28 -11.67 9.13
CA TRP A 246 -5.12 -12.84 8.86
C TRP A 246 -4.53 -14.17 9.38
N GLY A 247 -3.40 -14.14 10.09
CA GLY A 247 -2.72 -15.34 10.60
C GLY A 247 -1.69 -15.95 9.65
N GLY A 248 -1.29 -15.20 8.64
CA GLY A 248 -0.21 -15.55 7.73
C GLY A 248 1.17 -15.14 8.26
N LYS A 249 1.94 -14.45 7.44
CA LYS A 249 3.28 -13.98 7.77
C LYS A 249 3.42 -12.47 7.53
N LEU A 250 4.35 -11.84 8.25
CA LEU A 250 4.90 -10.54 7.86
C LEU A 250 6.22 -10.78 7.14
N SER A 251 6.37 -10.18 5.96
CA SER A 251 7.48 -10.44 5.05
C SER A 251 8.33 -9.20 4.84
N ALA A 252 9.65 -9.36 4.90
CA ALA A 252 10.64 -8.39 4.45
C ALA A 252 11.51 -9.02 3.36
N LEU A 253 11.70 -8.31 2.26
CA LEU A 253 12.55 -8.73 1.15
C LEU A 253 13.69 -7.74 0.93
N ARG A 254 14.93 -8.23 0.96
CA ARG A 254 16.09 -7.42 0.58
C ARG A 254 16.12 -7.25 -0.93
N LEU A 255 16.12 -6.01 -1.41
CA LEU A 255 15.84 -5.71 -2.81
C LEU A 255 16.93 -6.20 -3.77
N HIS A 256 18.21 -6.06 -3.41
CA HIS A 256 19.33 -6.35 -4.33
C HIS A 256 19.58 -7.84 -4.62
N ASP A 257 19.26 -8.73 -3.66
CA ASP A 257 19.52 -10.19 -3.81
C ASP A 257 18.32 -11.07 -3.47
N ARG A 258 17.17 -10.43 -3.13
CA ARG A 258 15.91 -11.10 -2.80
C ARG A 258 15.97 -12.01 -1.57
N LEU A 259 16.87 -11.74 -0.61
CA LEU A 259 16.84 -12.41 0.69
C LEU A 259 15.51 -12.14 1.39
N LEU A 260 14.73 -13.21 1.60
CA LEU A 260 13.43 -13.14 2.27
C LEU A 260 13.60 -13.41 3.76
N VAL A 261 13.06 -12.53 4.60
CA VAL A 261 12.94 -12.69 6.05
C VAL A 261 11.46 -12.64 6.40
N GLN A 262 10.97 -13.61 7.17
CA GLN A 262 9.56 -13.68 7.54
C GLN A 262 9.39 -14.01 9.02
N VAL A 263 8.29 -13.52 9.61
CA VAL A 263 7.79 -13.92 10.94
C VAL A 263 6.36 -14.43 10.84
N ASP A 264 6.00 -15.41 11.64
CA ASP A 264 4.63 -15.89 11.74
C ASP A 264 3.78 -14.89 12.52
N CYS A 265 2.53 -14.74 12.09
CA CYS A 265 1.61 -13.78 12.67
C CYS A 265 0.40 -14.50 13.28
N PRO A 266 -0.08 -14.09 14.47
CA PRO A 266 -1.34 -14.58 14.99
C PRO A 266 -2.50 -14.03 14.16
N GLN A 267 -3.58 -14.79 14.06
CA GLN A 267 -4.79 -14.33 13.42
C GLN A 267 -5.51 -13.33 14.33
N HIS A 268 -5.67 -12.10 13.88
CA HIS A 268 -6.39 -11.04 14.58
C HIS A 268 -7.81 -10.84 14.06
N GLN A 269 -8.02 -11.05 12.76
CA GLN A 269 -9.34 -11.00 12.12
C GLN A 269 -9.47 -12.13 11.09
N GLN A 270 -10.70 -12.40 10.67
CA GLN A 270 -10.98 -13.27 9.53
C GLN A 270 -11.09 -12.42 8.27
N PRO A 271 -10.56 -12.89 7.10
CA PRO A 271 -10.79 -12.23 5.83
C PRO A 271 -12.29 -12.09 5.55
N GLY A 272 -12.74 -10.89 5.17
CA GLY A 272 -14.14 -10.55 4.91
C GLY A 272 -14.46 -10.43 3.42
#